data_71791112fc2bb3a5297f9d4910273fbd
#
_entry.id   71791112fc2bb3a5297f9d4910273fbd
#
_cell.length_a   1.000
_cell.length_b   1.000
_cell.length_c   1.000
_cell.angle_alpha   90.00
_cell.angle_beta   90.00
_cell.angle_gamma   90.00
#
_symmetry.space_group_name_H-M   'P 1'
#
loop_
_entity.id
_entity.type
_entity.pdbx_description
1 polymer ?
#
loop_
_entity_poly.entity_id
_entity_poly.type
_entity_poly.pdbx_seq_one_letter_code
_entity_poly.pdbx_strand_id
1 'polypeptide(L)'
;MFTARSAFGVLLLTLIIHASAALAQVTTGEIVGRVADESGGVLPGATITVQNLGTGDVRTAVARDTGDYLVTLLPIGNYVVRIELQGFSIQESKVAVRSGEQIRVDGRLRVGAVTETVSVTAEAPLLQTES
;
A
#
# COMPACT_ATOMS: atom_id res chain seq x y z
N MET A 1 -14.22 16.79 -55.68
CA MET A 1 -15.23 17.51 -54.87
C MET A 1 -15.61 16.61 -53.69
N PHE A 2 -15.24 17.05 -52.53
CA PHE A 2 -15.66 16.37 -51.28
C PHE A 2 -17.13 16.71 -51.04
N THR A 3 -18.01 15.72 -51.07
CA THR A 3 -19.41 15.92 -50.71
C THR A 3 -19.52 16.04 -49.18
N ALA A 4 -20.46 16.82 -48.66
CA ALA A 4 -20.70 17.03 -47.23
C ALA A 4 -20.85 15.72 -46.41
N ARG A 5 -21.19 14.64 -47.08
CA ARG A 5 -21.31 13.28 -46.52
C ARG A 5 -19.94 12.71 -46.10
N SER A 6 -18.87 13.01 -46.83
CA SER A 6 -17.51 12.54 -46.53
C SER A 6 -16.90 13.31 -45.35
N ALA A 7 -17.18 14.61 -45.21
CA ALA A 7 -16.74 15.43 -44.09
C ALA A 7 -17.38 14.98 -42.78
N PHE A 8 -18.63 14.54 -42.82
CA PHE A 8 -19.31 14.04 -41.62
C PHE A 8 -18.72 12.71 -41.12
N GLY A 9 -18.34 11.82 -42.06
CA GLY A 9 -17.68 10.55 -41.70
C GLY A 9 -16.30 10.73 -41.10
N VAL A 10 -15.51 11.66 -41.60
CA VAL A 10 -14.17 11.98 -41.06
C VAL A 10 -14.28 12.63 -39.69
N LEU A 11 -15.25 13.52 -39.48
CA LEU A 11 -15.48 14.16 -38.17
C LEU A 11 -15.91 13.14 -37.11
N LEU A 12 -16.76 12.17 -37.47
CA LEU A 12 -17.20 11.12 -36.56
C LEU A 12 -16.06 10.16 -36.21
N LEU A 13 -15.20 9.84 -37.17
CA LEU A 13 -14.04 8.96 -36.97
C LEU A 13 -12.99 9.61 -36.05
N THR A 14 -12.74 10.91 -36.17
CA THR A 14 -11.84 11.63 -35.31
C THR A 14 -12.34 11.75 -33.86
N LEU A 15 -13.66 11.82 -33.68
CA LEU A 15 -14.26 11.87 -32.34
C LEU A 15 -14.08 10.55 -31.57
N ILE A 16 -14.10 9.41 -32.26
CA ILE A 16 -13.97 8.08 -31.67
C ILE A 16 -12.52 7.84 -31.18
N ILE A 17 -11.52 8.42 -31.85
CA ILE A 17 -10.10 8.23 -31.50
C ILE A 17 -9.75 8.98 -30.18
N HIS A 18 -10.46 10.04 -29.85
CA HIS A 18 -10.21 10.81 -28.63
C HIS A 18 -10.86 10.22 -27.37
N ALA A 19 -11.78 9.28 -27.51
CA ALA A 19 -12.46 8.67 -26.37
C ALA A 19 -11.61 7.63 -25.63
N SER A 20 -10.50 7.18 -26.22
CA SER A 20 -9.68 6.10 -25.65
C SER A 20 -8.63 6.56 -24.61
N ALA A 21 -8.41 7.87 -24.46
CA ALA A 21 -7.40 8.41 -23.56
C ALA A 21 -7.87 8.57 -22.11
N ALA A 22 -9.15 8.34 -21.83
CA ALA A 22 -9.73 8.61 -20.51
C ALA A 22 -9.61 7.44 -19.50
N LEU A 23 -9.02 6.30 -19.87
CA LEU A 23 -9.04 5.08 -19.07
C LEU A 23 -7.75 4.80 -18.29
N ALA A 24 -6.78 5.70 -18.31
CA ALA A 24 -5.51 5.52 -17.59
C ALA A 24 -5.51 6.26 -16.24
N GLN A 25 -6.53 6.03 -15.40
CA GLN A 25 -6.48 6.51 -14.03
C GLN A 25 -5.70 5.52 -13.17
N VAL A 26 -4.64 6.00 -12.50
CA VAL A 26 -3.90 5.22 -11.51
C VAL A 26 -4.81 5.02 -10.31
N THR A 27 -5.28 3.80 -10.10
CA THR A 27 -6.16 3.44 -8.99
C THR A 27 -5.41 2.65 -7.90
N THR A 28 -4.08 2.72 -7.90
CA THR A 28 -3.22 2.01 -6.98
C THR A 28 -2.29 2.95 -6.24
N GLY A 29 -1.87 2.54 -5.05
CA GLY A 29 -0.80 3.17 -4.27
C GLY A 29 0.27 2.15 -3.92
N GLU A 30 1.19 2.55 -3.05
CA GLU A 30 2.27 1.69 -2.60
C GLU A 30 2.59 1.92 -1.13
N ILE A 31 3.16 0.91 -0.49
CA ILE A 31 3.64 0.99 0.90
C ILE A 31 5.14 0.73 0.90
N VAL A 32 5.87 1.61 1.55
CA VAL A 32 7.32 1.51 1.74
C VAL A 32 7.65 1.57 3.23
N GLY A 33 8.81 1.09 3.60
CA GLY A 33 9.29 1.22 4.96
C GLY A 33 10.62 0.55 5.19
N ARG A 34 11.09 0.66 6.41
CA ARG A 34 12.30 -0.01 6.88
C ARG A 34 11.99 -0.75 8.16
N VAL A 35 12.50 -1.98 8.27
CA VAL A 35 12.36 -2.80 9.47
C VAL A 35 13.66 -2.76 10.27
N ALA A 36 13.55 -2.41 11.55
CA ALA A 36 14.68 -2.35 12.48
C ALA A 36 14.26 -2.89 13.84
N ASP A 37 15.25 -3.19 14.67
CA ASP A 37 15.03 -3.48 16.08
C ASP A 37 15.00 -2.21 16.95
N GLU A 38 14.83 -2.35 18.25
CA GLU A 38 14.80 -1.21 19.18
C GLU A 38 16.12 -0.43 19.25
N SER A 39 17.23 -1.07 18.94
CA SER A 39 18.55 -0.41 18.93
C SER A 39 18.79 0.38 17.64
N GLY A 40 17.91 0.25 16.64
CA GLY A 40 18.06 0.86 15.33
C GLY A 40 18.79 -0.03 14.32
N GLY A 41 19.21 -1.24 14.71
CA GLY A 41 19.80 -2.21 13.79
C GLY A 41 18.75 -2.71 12.80
N VAL A 42 19.08 -2.69 11.50
CA VAL A 42 18.15 -3.18 10.47
C VAL A 42 17.92 -4.68 10.59
N LEU A 43 16.72 -5.11 10.22
CA LEU A 43 16.29 -6.51 10.28
C LEU A 43 16.01 -7.05 8.87
N PRO A 44 17.05 -7.47 8.14
CA PRO A 44 16.86 -8.11 6.85
C PRO A 44 16.09 -9.43 7.00
N GLY A 45 15.30 -9.77 5.99
CA GLY A 45 14.54 -11.02 6.00
C GLY A 45 13.22 -10.97 6.75
N ALA A 46 12.86 -9.86 7.37
CA ALA A 46 11.54 -9.69 7.95
C ALA A 46 10.45 -9.85 6.88
N THR A 47 9.37 -10.50 7.24
CA THR A 47 8.22 -10.70 6.35
C THR A 47 7.20 -9.60 6.59
N ILE A 48 6.78 -8.94 5.52
CA ILE A 48 5.74 -7.93 5.53
C ILE A 48 4.52 -8.50 4.82
N THR A 49 3.42 -8.63 5.53
CA THR A 49 2.14 -9.07 4.99
C THR A 49 1.18 -7.90 4.97
N VAL A 50 0.66 -7.58 3.78
CA VAL A 50 -0.28 -6.47 3.56
C VAL A 50 -1.62 -7.07 3.14
N GLN A 51 -2.63 -6.93 4.00
CA GLN A 51 -3.96 -7.47 3.76
C GLN A 51 -4.98 -6.36 3.56
N ASN A 52 -5.72 -6.44 2.46
CA ASN A 52 -6.85 -5.55 2.19
C ASN A 52 -8.04 -5.95 3.08
N LEU A 53 -8.52 -5.03 3.90
CA LEU A 53 -9.64 -5.30 4.81
C LEU A 53 -10.98 -5.39 4.11
N GLY A 54 -11.12 -4.80 2.92
CA GLY A 54 -12.35 -4.84 2.15
C GLY A 54 -12.49 -6.08 1.29
N THR A 55 -11.39 -6.54 0.66
CA THR A 55 -11.40 -7.66 -0.28
C THR A 55 -10.81 -8.94 0.30
N GLY A 56 -10.00 -8.84 1.35
CA GLY A 56 -9.24 -9.96 1.91
C GLY A 56 -7.97 -10.31 1.13
N ASP A 57 -7.67 -9.62 0.06
CA ASP A 57 -6.45 -9.84 -0.72
C ASP A 57 -5.20 -9.64 0.13
N VAL A 58 -4.23 -10.52 -0.05
CA VAL A 58 -2.97 -10.50 0.70
C VAL A 58 -1.80 -10.36 -0.26
N ARG A 59 -0.88 -9.45 0.08
CA ARG A 59 0.42 -9.31 -0.57
C ARG A 59 1.53 -9.44 0.45
N THR A 60 2.63 -10.04 0.03
CA THR A 60 3.77 -10.30 0.91
C THR A 60 5.03 -9.73 0.27
N ALA A 61 5.87 -9.12 1.11
CA ALA A 61 7.22 -8.68 0.75
C ALA A 61 8.19 -9.13 1.83
N VAL A 62 9.47 -9.11 1.50
CA VAL A 62 10.56 -9.43 2.43
C VAL A 62 11.52 -8.24 2.50
N ALA A 63 11.91 -7.86 3.70
CA ALA A 63 12.88 -6.80 3.91
C ALA A 63 14.24 -7.18 3.31
N ARG A 64 14.81 -6.24 2.57
CA ARG A 64 16.12 -6.40 1.90
C ARG A 64 17.26 -6.32 2.91
N ASP A 65 18.49 -6.49 2.43
CA ASP A 65 19.70 -6.40 3.28
C ASP A 65 19.81 -5.07 4.02
N THR A 66 19.26 -4.01 3.48
CA THR A 66 19.18 -2.68 4.11
C THR A 66 18.03 -2.54 5.10
N GLY A 67 17.18 -3.56 5.26
CA GLY A 67 15.96 -3.52 6.03
C GLY A 67 14.77 -2.88 5.31
N ASP A 68 14.97 -2.32 4.13
CA ASP A 68 13.93 -1.65 3.36
C ASP A 68 12.99 -2.65 2.66
N TYR A 69 11.74 -2.29 2.53
CA TYR A 69 10.75 -3.05 1.78
C TYR A 69 9.85 -2.13 0.96
N LEU A 70 9.24 -2.71 -0.06
CA LEU A 70 8.31 -2.03 -0.96
C LEU A 70 7.20 -3.00 -1.38
N VAL A 71 5.96 -2.55 -1.25
CA VAL A 71 4.78 -3.24 -1.78
C VAL A 71 4.06 -2.30 -2.72
N THR A 72 4.02 -2.66 -4.00
CA THR A 72 3.47 -1.83 -5.08
C THR A 72 2.11 -2.33 -5.56
N LEU A 73 1.46 -1.51 -6.39
CA LEU A 73 0.21 -1.86 -7.07
C LEU A 73 -0.90 -2.29 -6.11
N LEU A 74 -1.01 -1.58 -5.00
CA LEU A 74 -2.07 -1.80 -4.03
C LEU A 74 -3.32 -1.03 -4.45
N PRO A 75 -4.44 -1.71 -4.72
CA PRO A 75 -5.73 -1.04 -4.92
C PRO A 75 -6.05 -0.08 -3.76
N ILE A 76 -6.78 0.98 -4.06
CA ILE A 76 -7.24 1.89 -3.01
C ILE A 76 -8.10 1.15 -1.99
N GLY A 77 -7.90 1.43 -0.72
CA GLY A 77 -8.64 0.79 0.36
C GLY A 77 -7.92 0.83 1.69
N ASN A 78 -8.48 0.15 2.66
CA ASN A 78 -7.91 0.02 4.00
C ASN A 78 -7.14 -1.30 4.13
N TYR A 79 -5.96 -1.22 4.72
CA TYR A 79 -5.04 -2.34 4.84
C TYR A 79 -4.53 -2.53 6.26
N VAL A 80 -4.23 -3.77 6.61
CA VAL A 80 -3.38 -4.11 7.74
C VAL A 80 -2.00 -4.50 7.21
N VAL A 81 -0.97 -3.85 7.72
CA VAL A 81 0.43 -4.17 7.46
C VAL A 81 0.96 -4.90 8.68
N ARG A 82 1.31 -6.16 8.51
CA ARG A 82 1.86 -7.01 9.54
C ARG A 82 3.34 -7.26 9.23
N ILE A 83 4.20 -6.96 10.19
CA ILE A 83 5.65 -7.14 10.07
C ILE A 83 6.09 -8.15 11.11
N GLU A 84 6.76 -9.20 10.66
CA GLU A 84 7.21 -10.28 11.52
C GLU A 84 8.60 -10.80 11.14
N LEU A 85 9.34 -11.20 12.13
CA LEU A 85 10.62 -11.88 12.00
C LEU A 85 10.74 -12.87 13.16
N GLN A 86 11.23 -14.08 12.87
CA GLN A 86 11.41 -15.11 13.91
C GLN A 86 12.31 -14.60 15.03
N GLY A 87 11.87 -14.78 16.28
CA GLY A 87 12.55 -14.29 17.46
C GLY A 87 12.23 -12.87 17.87
N PHE A 88 11.34 -12.19 17.13
CA PHE A 88 10.91 -10.82 17.41
C PHE A 88 9.39 -10.76 17.61
N SER A 89 8.95 -9.68 18.26
CA SER A 89 7.54 -9.37 18.37
C SER A 89 6.93 -9.01 17.01
N ILE A 90 5.63 -9.25 16.85
CA ILE A 90 4.90 -8.90 15.64
C ILE A 90 4.38 -7.47 15.79
N GLN A 91 4.52 -6.68 14.73
CA GLN A 91 3.92 -5.36 14.62
C GLN A 91 2.82 -5.35 13.58
N GLU A 92 1.67 -4.78 13.93
CA GLU A 92 0.58 -4.52 13.00
C GLU A 92 0.24 -3.04 12.95
N SER A 93 0.00 -2.54 11.74
CA SER A 93 -0.37 -1.15 11.48
C SER A 93 -1.53 -1.10 10.51
N LYS A 94 -2.52 -0.25 10.78
CA LYS A 94 -3.63 0.00 9.85
C LYS A 94 -3.37 1.26 9.06
N VAL A 95 -3.53 1.17 7.74
CA VAL A 95 -3.30 2.29 6.82
C VAL A 95 -4.39 2.35 5.77
N ALA A 96 -4.66 3.56 5.27
CA ALA A 96 -5.53 3.78 4.13
C ALA A 96 -4.68 4.13 2.91
N VAL A 97 -4.79 3.32 1.86
CA VAL A 97 -4.09 3.54 0.59
C VAL A 97 -5.00 4.32 -0.35
N ARG A 98 -4.52 5.44 -0.84
CA ARG A 98 -5.19 6.30 -1.81
C ARG A 98 -4.49 6.24 -3.17
N SER A 99 -5.18 6.69 -4.19
CA SER A 99 -4.65 6.69 -5.56
C SER A 99 -3.37 7.51 -5.68
N GLY A 100 -2.32 6.90 -6.22
CA GLY A 100 -1.02 7.54 -6.44
C GLY A 100 -0.23 7.82 -5.16
N GLU A 101 -0.68 7.35 -4.00
CA GLU A 101 -0.05 7.63 -2.72
C GLU A 101 1.05 6.60 -2.40
N GLN A 102 2.16 7.09 -1.87
CA GLN A 102 3.19 6.27 -1.23
C GLN A 102 3.09 6.46 0.27
N ILE A 103 2.77 5.39 0.98
CA ILE A 103 2.63 5.39 2.44
C ILE A 103 3.87 4.78 3.06
N ARG A 104 4.42 5.45 4.08
CA ARG A 104 5.54 4.93 4.84
C ARG A 104 5.07 4.24 6.11
N VAL A 105 5.43 2.96 6.25
CA VAL A 105 5.19 2.15 7.45
C VAL A 105 6.50 1.51 7.87
N ASP A 106 7.14 2.09 8.87
CA ASP A 106 8.39 1.54 9.42
C ASP A 106 8.07 0.49 10.49
N GLY A 107 8.83 -0.60 10.48
CA GLY A 107 8.79 -1.63 11.50
C GLY A 107 9.83 -1.40 12.57
N ARG A 108 9.41 -1.49 13.84
CA ARG A 108 10.33 -1.51 14.97
C ARG A 108 9.98 -2.69 15.86
N LEU A 109 10.75 -3.76 15.72
CA LEU A 109 10.46 -5.01 16.37
C LEU A 109 11.34 -5.18 17.63
N ARG A 110 10.75 -5.81 18.66
CA ARG A 110 11.45 -6.15 19.90
C ARG A 110 11.86 -7.61 19.85
N VAL A 111 13.04 -7.90 20.41
CA VAL A 111 13.42 -9.29 20.71
C VAL A 111 12.51 -9.81 21.83
N GLY A 112 11.91 -10.96 21.63
CA GLY A 112 11.06 -11.55 22.64
C GLY A 112 10.00 -12.50 22.12
N ALA A 113 9.07 -12.87 23.00
CA ALA A 113 7.99 -13.80 22.69
C ALA A 113 7.09 -13.28 21.59
N VAL A 114 6.80 -14.13 20.62
CA VAL A 114 6.04 -13.86 19.39
C VAL A 114 4.57 -13.49 19.64
N THR A 115 4.12 -13.49 20.90
CA THR A 115 2.72 -13.35 21.27
C THR A 115 2.23 -11.90 21.44
N GLU A 116 3.12 -10.91 21.41
CA GLU A 116 2.72 -9.51 21.54
C GLU A 116 2.47 -8.89 20.17
N THR A 117 1.23 -8.50 19.93
CA THR A 117 0.84 -7.73 18.77
C THR A 117 0.76 -6.26 19.15
N VAL A 118 1.63 -5.44 18.56
CA VAL A 118 1.57 -3.99 18.71
C VAL A 118 0.76 -3.42 17.54
N SER A 119 -0.43 -2.92 17.81
CA SER A 119 -1.25 -2.27 16.80
C SER A 119 -1.01 -0.76 16.82
N VAL A 120 -0.45 -0.25 15.72
CA VAL A 120 -0.31 1.18 15.50
C VAL A 120 -1.35 1.61 14.49
N THR A 121 -2.32 2.42 14.94
CA THR A 121 -3.29 3.04 14.04
C THR A 121 -2.77 4.39 13.58
N ALA A 122 -2.90 4.68 12.29
CA ALA A 122 -2.54 5.99 11.74
C ALA A 122 -3.51 7.11 12.16
N GLU A 123 -4.58 6.77 12.85
CA GLU A 123 -5.51 7.74 13.44
C GLU A 123 -5.01 8.16 14.82
N ALA A 124 -5.19 9.45 15.12
CA ALA A 124 -4.93 9.96 16.46
C ALA A 124 -5.76 9.16 17.48
N PRO A 125 -5.14 8.65 18.56
CA PRO A 125 -5.89 7.90 19.55
C PRO A 125 -7.00 8.76 20.13
N LEU A 126 -8.20 8.27 20.05
CA LEU A 126 -9.30 8.84 20.81
C LEU A 126 -8.93 8.71 22.29
N LEU A 127 -8.78 9.84 22.94
CA LEU A 127 -8.58 9.86 24.37
C LEU A 127 -9.82 9.25 25.03
N GLN A 128 -9.73 7.99 25.34
CA GLN A 128 -10.70 7.38 26.24
C GLN A 128 -10.35 7.79 27.65
N THR A 129 -11.15 8.65 28.20
CA THR A 129 -11.17 8.85 29.62
C THR A 129 -11.94 7.69 30.23
N GLU A 130 -11.23 6.71 30.67
CA GLU A 130 -11.77 5.72 31.57
C GLU A 130 -11.84 6.31 32.95
N SER A 131 -13.04 6.43 33.41
CA SER A 131 -13.28 6.70 34.84
C SER A 131 -13.19 5.42 35.64
#